data_a3f43603509e583087cd50423633f95f
#
_entry.id   a3f43603509e583087cd50423633f95f
#
_cell.length_a   1.000
_cell.length_b   1.000
_cell.length_c   1.000
_cell.angle_alpha   90.00
_cell.angle_beta   90.00
_cell.angle_gamma   90.00
#
_symmetry.space_group_name_H-M   'P 1'
#
loop_
_entity.id
_entity.type
_entity.pdbx_description
1 polymer ?
#
loop_
_entity_poly.entity_id
_entity_poly.type
_entity_poly.pdbx_seq_one_letter_code
_entity_poly.pdbx_strand_id
1 'polypeptide(L)'
;MLRYHKFTAGAGWAYDYGTSDESKEMFEYLLGYSPLHNINEGVNYPATLVTTGDHDDRVVPAHSFKFAAELQSKHRGSNPVLIRIEVDAGHGAGTPTSKLIEQFADIYAFTLFNLSLIHI
;
A
#
# COMPACT_ATOMS: atom_id res chain seq x y z
N MET A 1 3.25 -2.61 9.91
CA MET A 1 2.59 -3.31 11.05
C MET A 1 2.77 -2.59 12.40
N LEU A 2 3.92 -1.98 12.71
CA LEU A 2 4.23 -1.51 14.07
C LEU A 2 3.31 -0.44 14.67
N ARG A 3 2.58 0.32 13.87
CA ARG A 3 1.72 1.42 14.35
C ARG A 3 0.29 1.37 13.81
N TYR A 4 -0.11 0.29 13.17
CA TYR A 4 -1.42 0.20 12.54
C TYR A 4 -2.58 0.42 13.54
N HIS A 5 -2.43 -0.09 14.75
CA HIS A 5 -3.41 -0.02 15.84
C HIS A 5 -3.62 1.39 16.41
N LYS A 6 -2.77 2.36 16.04
CA LYS A 6 -2.85 3.76 16.51
C LYS A 6 -3.66 4.65 15.58
N PHE A 7 -4.17 4.13 14.46
CA PHE A 7 -4.84 4.92 13.44
C PHE A 7 -6.16 4.29 13.00
N THR A 8 -7.17 5.13 12.79
CA THR A 8 -8.46 4.78 12.16
C THR A 8 -9.09 3.50 12.73
N ALA A 9 -9.50 2.56 11.90
CA ALA A 9 -10.07 1.28 12.33
C ALA A 9 -9.03 0.26 12.83
N GLY A 10 -7.73 0.59 12.75
CA GLY A 10 -6.64 -0.34 13.09
C GLY A 10 -6.68 -0.88 14.53
N ALA A 11 -7.16 -0.10 15.49
CA ALA A 11 -7.31 -0.56 16.87
C ALA A 11 -8.23 -1.79 16.99
N GLY A 12 -9.24 -1.90 16.12
CA GLY A 12 -10.17 -3.03 16.08
C GLY A 12 -9.54 -4.34 15.63
N TRP A 13 -8.36 -4.29 14.99
CA TRP A 13 -7.65 -5.49 14.49
C TRP A 13 -6.58 -5.99 15.46
N ALA A 14 -6.42 -5.33 16.61
CA ALA A 14 -5.41 -5.72 17.60
C ALA A 14 -5.63 -7.15 18.12
N TYR A 15 -6.88 -7.59 18.22
CA TYR A 15 -7.21 -8.96 18.63
C TYR A 15 -6.65 -10.03 17.67
N ASP A 16 -6.64 -9.74 16.35
CA ASP A 16 -6.19 -10.69 15.33
C ASP A 16 -4.67 -10.69 15.15
N TYR A 17 -4.05 -9.51 15.26
CA TYR A 17 -2.63 -9.33 14.89
C TYR A 17 -1.71 -9.05 16.08
N GLY A 18 -2.25 -8.76 17.26
CA GLY A 18 -1.48 -8.22 18.38
C GLY A 18 -0.94 -6.81 18.09
N THR A 19 -0.31 -6.19 19.05
CA THR A 19 0.26 -4.85 18.89
C THR A 19 1.72 -4.79 19.30
N SER A 20 2.47 -3.88 18.69
CA SER A 20 3.87 -3.65 19.04
C SER A 20 4.08 -3.07 20.44
N ASP A 21 3.00 -2.63 21.10
CA ASP A 21 3.05 -2.05 22.43
C ASP A 21 2.85 -3.12 23.54
N GLU A 22 2.49 -4.36 23.18
CA GLU A 22 2.23 -5.43 24.14
C GLU A 22 3.49 -5.97 24.79
N SER A 23 4.52 -6.25 23.99
CA SER A 23 5.81 -6.76 24.46
C SER A 23 6.91 -6.57 23.43
N LYS A 24 8.15 -6.77 23.86
CA LYS A 24 9.31 -6.79 22.96
C LYS A 24 9.19 -7.92 21.92
N GLU A 25 8.76 -9.08 22.34
CA GLU A 25 8.59 -10.25 21.48
C GLU A 25 7.56 -9.98 20.39
N MET A 26 6.42 -9.35 20.75
CA MET A 26 5.40 -8.98 19.77
C MET A 26 5.89 -7.88 18.83
N PHE A 27 6.64 -6.90 19.32
CA PHE A 27 7.28 -5.89 18.46
C PHE A 27 8.21 -6.55 17.43
N GLU A 28 9.10 -7.45 17.87
CA GLU A 28 10.03 -8.15 16.99
C GLU A 28 9.32 -9.04 15.97
N TYR A 29 8.26 -9.73 16.40
CA TYR A 29 7.41 -10.53 15.52
C TYR A 29 6.76 -9.67 14.42
N LEU A 30 6.11 -8.57 14.79
CA LEU A 30 5.47 -7.66 13.84
C LEU A 30 6.49 -6.97 12.93
N LEU A 31 7.68 -6.64 13.44
CA LEU A 31 8.77 -6.07 12.63
C LEU A 31 9.23 -7.05 11.56
N GLY A 32 9.32 -8.34 11.89
CA GLY A 32 9.79 -9.39 10.98
C GLY A 32 8.99 -9.53 9.69
N TYR A 33 7.69 -9.19 9.71
CA TYR A 33 6.88 -9.23 8.49
C TYR A 33 6.25 -7.88 8.10
N SER A 34 6.62 -6.80 8.76
CA SER A 34 6.12 -5.45 8.41
C SER A 34 6.61 -5.03 7.03
N PRO A 35 5.71 -4.85 6.02
CA PRO A 35 6.15 -4.61 4.64
C PRO A 35 7.08 -3.41 4.51
N LEU A 36 6.75 -2.29 5.15
CA LEU A 36 7.57 -1.08 5.13
C LEU A 36 9.01 -1.29 5.60
N HIS A 37 9.20 -2.17 6.61
CA HIS A 37 10.50 -2.37 7.26
C HIS A 37 11.33 -3.49 6.61
N ASN A 38 10.74 -4.24 5.69
CA ASN A 38 11.37 -5.38 5.02
C ASN A 38 11.61 -5.15 3.52
N ILE A 39 11.60 -3.90 3.08
CA ILE A 39 12.03 -3.54 1.73
C ILE A 39 13.56 -3.49 1.74
N ASN A 40 14.19 -4.35 0.95
CA ASN A 40 15.64 -4.42 0.84
C ASN A 40 16.16 -3.43 -0.19
N GLU A 41 17.27 -2.77 0.11
CA GLU A 41 17.92 -1.85 -0.82
C GLU A 41 18.58 -2.61 -1.97
N GLY A 42 18.54 -2.02 -3.16
CA GLY A 42 19.23 -2.56 -4.34
C GLY A 42 18.50 -3.71 -5.05
N VAL A 43 17.33 -4.11 -4.57
CA VAL A 43 16.54 -5.18 -5.18
C VAL A 43 15.75 -4.64 -6.37
N ASN A 44 15.72 -5.42 -7.46
CA ASN A 44 14.82 -5.17 -8.58
C ASN A 44 13.44 -5.79 -8.27
N TYR A 45 12.57 -4.99 -7.65
CA TYR A 45 11.19 -5.40 -7.36
C TYR A 45 10.36 -5.48 -8.65
N PRO A 46 9.30 -6.27 -8.67
CA PRO A 46 8.39 -6.31 -9.82
C PRO A 46 7.72 -4.96 -10.04
N ALA A 47 7.15 -4.75 -11.23
CA ALA A 47 6.29 -3.62 -11.49
C ALA A 47 5.18 -3.55 -10.45
N THR A 48 5.10 -2.44 -9.73
CA THR A 48 4.23 -2.29 -8.56
C THR A 48 3.36 -1.05 -8.68
N LEU A 49 2.06 -1.21 -8.55
CA LEU A 49 1.09 -0.12 -8.42
C LEU A 49 0.41 -0.19 -7.05
N VAL A 50 0.67 0.80 -6.21
CA VAL A 50 -0.03 0.99 -4.92
C VAL A 50 -1.24 1.88 -5.17
N THR A 51 -2.42 1.50 -4.67
CA THR A 51 -3.64 2.31 -4.78
C THR A 51 -4.15 2.69 -3.39
N THR A 52 -4.63 3.93 -3.21
CA THR A 52 -5.20 4.42 -1.95
C THR A 52 -6.11 5.62 -2.20
N GLY A 53 -7.05 5.87 -1.28
CA GLY A 53 -7.78 7.14 -1.19
C GLY A 53 -7.07 8.08 -0.22
N ASP A 54 -7.09 9.38 -0.47
CA ASP A 54 -6.44 10.37 0.38
C ASP A 54 -7.20 10.65 1.70
N HIS A 55 -8.49 10.30 1.76
CA HIS A 55 -9.36 10.40 2.93
C HIS A 55 -9.82 9.03 3.45
N ASP A 56 -8.99 8.00 3.28
CA ASP A 56 -9.31 6.65 3.77
C ASP A 56 -9.37 6.66 5.31
N ASP A 57 -10.59 6.50 5.84
CA ASP A 57 -10.90 6.49 7.26
C ASP A 57 -10.83 5.09 7.89
N ARG A 58 -10.65 4.06 7.08
CA ARG A 58 -10.47 2.67 7.54
C ARG A 58 -8.99 2.32 7.67
N VAL A 59 -8.23 2.55 6.62
CA VAL A 59 -6.78 2.31 6.58
C VAL A 59 -6.08 3.62 6.25
N VAL A 60 -5.47 4.25 7.26
CA VAL A 60 -4.87 5.58 7.08
C VAL A 60 -3.94 5.61 5.87
N PRO A 61 -4.11 6.56 4.94
CA PRO A 61 -3.35 6.63 3.67
C PRO A 61 -1.84 6.69 3.85
N ALA A 62 -1.39 7.19 5.01
CA ALA A 62 0.02 7.28 5.36
C ALA A 62 0.75 5.93 5.30
N HIS A 63 0.05 4.80 5.48
CA HIS A 63 0.67 3.48 5.31
C HIS A 63 1.05 3.23 3.85
N SER A 64 0.15 3.54 2.93
CA SER A 64 0.40 3.41 1.48
C SER A 64 1.46 4.40 1.00
N PHE A 65 1.39 5.66 1.46
CA PHE A 65 2.37 6.69 1.08
C PHE A 65 3.78 6.33 1.53
N LYS A 66 3.95 5.90 2.78
CA LYS A 66 5.26 5.50 3.32
C LYS A 66 5.80 4.25 2.63
N PHE A 67 4.94 3.26 2.38
CA PHE A 67 5.35 2.05 1.68
C PHE A 67 5.80 2.33 0.25
N ALA A 68 5.02 3.11 -0.51
CA ALA A 68 5.37 3.49 -1.88
C ALA A 68 6.67 4.31 -1.92
N ALA A 69 6.82 5.30 -1.05
CA ALA A 69 8.03 6.13 -0.98
C ALA A 69 9.27 5.31 -0.63
N GLU A 70 9.19 4.41 0.35
CA GLU A 70 10.29 3.53 0.73
C GLU A 70 10.65 2.56 -0.40
N LEU A 71 9.64 1.98 -1.07
CA LEU A 71 9.86 1.10 -2.20
C LEU A 71 10.52 1.83 -3.37
N GLN A 72 10.07 3.05 -3.70
CA GLN A 72 10.68 3.89 -4.73
C GLN A 72 12.13 4.25 -4.41
N SER A 73 12.45 4.50 -3.15
CA SER A 73 13.80 4.89 -2.73
C SER A 73 14.80 3.74 -2.79
N LYS A 74 14.36 2.52 -2.46
CA LYS A 74 15.21 1.32 -2.37
C LYS A 74 15.27 0.47 -3.62
N HIS A 75 14.22 0.53 -4.44
CA HIS A 75 14.15 -0.21 -5.70
C HIS A 75 15.32 0.16 -6.63
N ARG A 76 15.92 -0.84 -7.25
CA ARG A 76 16.96 -0.68 -8.28
C ARG A 76 16.62 -1.57 -9.46
N GLY A 77 16.19 -0.95 -10.53
CA GLY A 77 15.79 -1.63 -11.76
C GLY A 77 14.93 -0.72 -12.64
N SER A 78 14.46 -1.26 -13.75
CA SER A 78 13.63 -0.53 -14.74
C SER A 78 12.12 -0.69 -14.51
N ASN A 79 11.71 -1.58 -13.60
CA ASN A 79 10.30 -1.81 -13.34
C ASN A 79 9.66 -0.59 -12.66
N PRO A 80 8.47 -0.15 -13.08
CA PRO A 80 7.83 1.02 -12.47
C PRO A 80 7.34 0.71 -11.05
N VAL A 81 7.54 1.65 -10.15
CA VAL A 81 6.93 1.67 -8.81
C VAL A 81 6.10 2.94 -8.71
N LEU A 82 4.80 2.80 -8.81
CA LEU A 82 3.85 3.89 -8.87
C LEU A 82 2.88 3.86 -7.70
N ILE A 83 2.34 5.02 -7.36
CA ILE A 83 1.21 5.15 -6.46
C ILE A 83 0.09 5.92 -7.14
N ARG A 84 -1.13 5.36 -7.11
CA ARG A 84 -2.36 6.02 -7.54
C ARG A 84 -3.12 6.46 -6.31
N ILE A 85 -3.34 7.76 -6.21
CA ILE A 85 -4.07 8.37 -5.09
C ILE A 85 -5.41 8.87 -5.63
N GLU A 86 -6.51 8.31 -5.14
CA GLU A 86 -7.84 8.84 -5.41
C GLU A 86 -8.10 10.03 -4.50
N VAL A 87 -8.26 11.22 -5.10
CA VAL A 87 -8.46 12.48 -4.37
C VAL A 87 -9.92 12.59 -3.91
N ASP A 88 -10.13 13.13 -2.72
CA ASP A 88 -11.46 13.25 -2.09
C ASP A 88 -12.19 11.89 -2.03
N ALA A 89 -11.48 10.84 -1.65
CA ALA A 89 -12.01 9.49 -1.61
C ALA A 89 -11.62 8.75 -0.32
N GLY A 90 -12.60 8.06 0.25
CA GLY A 90 -12.44 7.17 1.39
C GLY A 90 -11.98 5.76 0.99
N HIS A 91 -12.33 4.76 1.81
CA HIS A 91 -11.95 3.35 1.61
C HIS A 91 -12.68 2.63 0.45
N GLY A 92 -13.48 3.33 -0.33
CA GLY A 92 -14.18 2.78 -1.49
C GLY A 92 -15.72 2.73 -1.35
N ALA A 93 -16.26 2.69 -0.14
CA ALA A 93 -17.71 2.77 0.06
C ALA A 93 -18.22 4.14 -0.41
N GLY A 94 -19.26 4.13 -1.27
CA GLY A 94 -19.85 5.36 -1.80
C GLY A 94 -19.03 6.06 -2.89
N THR A 95 -17.99 5.42 -3.41
CA THR A 95 -17.21 5.99 -4.53
C THR A 95 -18.09 6.12 -5.78
N PRO A 96 -18.16 7.30 -6.43
CA PRO A 96 -18.89 7.48 -7.68
C PRO A 96 -18.43 6.51 -8.77
N THR A 97 -19.38 6.03 -9.60
CA THR A 97 -19.10 5.07 -10.67
C THR A 97 -18.02 5.57 -11.65
N SER A 98 -17.99 6.88 -11.95
CA SER A 98 -16.96 7.47 -12.82
C SER A 98 -15.56 7.27 -12.26
N LYS A 99 -15.36 7.51 -10.95
CA LYS A 99 -14.08 7.31 -10.26
C LYS A 99 -13.68 5.83 -10.23
N LEU A 100 -14.65 4.92 -10.04
CA LEU A 100 -14.38 3.47 -10.13
C LEU A 100 -13.93 3.06 -11.53
N ILE A 101 -14.57 3.58 -12.57
CA ILE A 101 -14.18 3.30 -13.97
C ILE A 101 -12.74 3.77 -14.21
N GLU A 102 -12.40 4.99 -13.82
CA GLU A 102 -11.04 5.53 -13.95
C GLU A 102 -10.02 4.71 -13.17
N GLN A 103 -10.34 4.33 -11.93
CA GLN A 103 -9.46 3.50 -11.10
C GLN A 103 -9.17 2.15 -11.75
N PHE A 104 -10.21 1.45 -12.23
CA PHE A 104 -10.02 0.16 -12.89
C PHE A 104 -9.34 0.28 -14.25
N ALA A 105 -9.59 1.37 -15.00
CA ALA A 105 -8.88 1.64 -16.24
C ALA A 105 -7.37 1.78 -16.00
N ASP A 106 -6.96 2.53 -14.99
CA ASP A 106 -5.55 2.69 -14.60
C ASP A 106 -4.93 1.36 -14.15
N ILE A 107 -5.64 0.58 -13.33
CA ILE A 107 -5.17 -0.74 -12.85
C ILE A 107 -4.99 -1.70 -14.03
N TYR A 108 -5.95 -1.79 -14.94
CA TYR A 108 -5.85 -2.65 -16.11
C TYR A 108 -4.78 -2.19 -17.08
N ALA A 109 -4.69 -0.88 -17.34
CA ALA A 109 -3.64 -0.32 -18.19
C ALA A 109 -2.24 -0.66 -17.65
N PHE A 110 -2.00 -0.43 -16.37
CA PHE A 110 -0.74 -0.78 -15.71
C PHE A 110 -0.46 -2.29 -15.81
N THR A 111 -1.45 -3.11 -15.54
CA THR A 111 -1.30 -4.58 -15.55
C THR A 111 -0.99 -5.10 -16.95
N LEU A 112 -1.79 -4.70 -17.95
CA LEU A 112 -1.64 -5.18 -19.32
C LEU A 112 -0.32 -4.72 -19.93
N PHE A 113 0.08 -3.47 -19.66
CA PHE A 113 1.36 -2.92 -20.13
C PHE A 113 2.54 -3.71 -19.55
N ASN A 114 2.57 -3.94 -18.24
CA ASN A 114 3.69 -4.62 -17.58
C ASN A 114 3.73 -6.15 -17.82
N LEU A 115 2.62 -6.75 -18.25
CA LEU A 115 2.57 -8.14 -18.69
C LEU A 115 2.89 -8.29 -20.19
N SER A 116 3.24 -7.21 -20.88
CA SER A 116 3.48 -7.18 -22.33
C SER A 116 2.30 -7.71 -23.17
N LEU A 117 1.08 -7.54 -22.66
CA LEU A 117 -0.15 -7.93 -23.38
C LEU A 117 -0.66 -6.84 -24.32
N ILE A 118 -0.11 -5.63 -24.20
CA ILE A 118 -0.37 -4.49 -25.09
C ILE A 118 0.97 -4.12 -25.74
N HIS A 119 1.06 -4.28 -27.04
CA HIS A 119 2.15 -3.73 -27.85
C HIS A 119 1.67 -2.37 -28.40
N ILE A 120 2.11 -1.29 -27.78
CA ILE A 120 1.91 0.08 -28.25
C ILE A 120 3.18 0.51 -29.00
#